data_7d8e3c4572b0b8006bcbc0b532e2a5e0
#
_entry.id   7d8e3c4572b0b8006bcbc0b532e2a5e0
#
_cell.length_a   1.000
_cell.length_b   1.000
_cell.length_c   1.000
_cell.angle_alpha   90.00
_cell.angle_beta   90.00
_cell.angle_gamma   90.00
#
_symmetry.space_group_name_H-M   'P 1'
#
loop_
_entity.id
_entity.type
_entity.pdbx_description
1 polymer ?
#
loop_
_entity_poly.entity_id
_entity_poly.type
_entity_poly.pdbx_seq_one_letter_code
_entity_poly.pdbx_strand_id
1 'polypeptide(L)'
;MIVLVPAIQHAFSLSSGATLLAAILVLTIMILPYIVNVSSTALDAVPKEYEEGSLALGATKTETYFKVSLHAARSGIATAVIQGVGRALGEAMAIIMVAGNVANMPDLFGSVRFLTTAIVSEMSYASYGSLHREALFSIGLVLFVFIVLVNVVLNLITRRKED
;
A
#
# COMPACT_ATOMS: atom_id res chain seq x y z
N MET A 1 17.64 1.97 -0.09
CA MET A 1 18.36 0.90 -0.76
C MET A 1 19.75 0.72 -0.18
N ILE A 2 20.65 1.71 -0.37
CA ILE A 2 22.04 1.63 0.06
C ILE A 2 22.20 1.40 1.56
N VAL A 3 21.24 1.80 2.38
CA VAL A 3 21.26 1.65 3.84
C VAL A 3 20.44 0.46 4.31
N LEU A 4 19.20 0.31 3.80
CA LEU A 4 18.23 -0.65 4.33
C LEU A 4 18.58 -2.10 3.98
N VAL A 5 19.01 -2.37 2.74
CA VAL A 5 19.40 -3.73 2.31
C VAL A 5 20.62 -4.23 3.07
N PRO A 6 21.74 -3.46 3.18
CA PRO A 6 22.88 -3.86 4.02
C PRO A 6 22.53 -3.97 5.51
N ALA A 7 21.68 -3.09 6.03
CA ALA A 7 21.27 -3.15 7.44
C ALA A 7 20.53 -4.45 7.77
N ILE A 8 19.62 -4.89 6.91
CA ILE A 8 18.91 -6.16 7.06
C ILE A 8 19.88 -7.33 6.93
N GLN A 9 20.77 -7.29 5.94
CA GLN A 9 21.78 -8.32 5.74
C GLN A 9 22.66 -8.52 6.97
N HIS A 10 23.16 -7.44 7.58
CA HIS A 10 23.96 -7.49 8.78
C HIS A 10 23.18 -7.89 10.03
N ALA A 11 21.95 -7.35 10.20
CA ALA A 11 21.14 -7.64 11.38
C ALA A 11 20.70 -9.10 11.48
N PHE A 12 20.44 -9.74 10.34
CA PHE A 12 19.97 -11.13 10.29
C PHE A 12 21.01 -12.12 9.74
N SER A 13 22.26 -11.67 9.50
CA SER A 13 23.36 -12.51 8.98
C SER A 13 23.00 -13.27 7.71
N LEU A 14 22.26 -12.61 6.80
CA LEU A 14 21.76 -13.21 5.56
C LEU A 14 22.82 -13.16 4.45
N SER A 15 22.73 -14.10 3.52
CA SER A 15 23.57 -14.11 2.30
C SER A 15 23.25 -12.91 1.37
N SER A 16 22.00 -12.43 1.38
CA SER A 16 21.54 -11.24 0.66
C SER A 16 20.51 -10.49 1.50
N GLY A 17 20.61 -9.15 1.52
CA GLY A 17 19.61 -8.29 2.15
C GLY A 17 18.41 -7.97 1.26
N ALA A 18 18.42 -8.42 0.00
CA ALA A 18 17.30 -8.28 -0.93
C ALA A 18 16.26 -9.38 -0.66
N THR A 19 15.30 -9.08 0.21
CA THR A 19 14.36 -10.04 0.79
C THR A 19 12.93 -9.53 0.76
N LEU A 20 11.96 -10.42 1.00
CA LEU A 20 10.56 -10.05 1.17
C LEU A 20 10.38 -9.05 2.32
N LEU A 21 11.10 -9.22 3.43
CA LEU A 21 11.08 -8.30 4.56
C LEU A 21 11.53 -6.89 4.16
N ALA A 22 12.61 -6.77 3.36
CA ALA A 22 13.05 -5.49 2.84
C ALA A 22 11.96 -4.81 1.97
N ALA A 23 11.29 -5.58 1.12
CA ALA A 23 10.19 -5.09 0.29
C ALA A 23 9.00 -4.59 1.15
N ILE A 24 8.61 -5.32 2.18
CA ILE A 24 7.53 -4.92 3.11
C ILE A 24 7.89 -3.60 3.81
N LEU A 25 9.10 -3.47 4.34
CA LEU A 25 9.53 -2.25 5.02
C LEU A 25 9.55 -1.03 4.08
N VAL A 26 10.07 -1.19 2.87
CA VAL A 26 10.08 -0.10 1.88
C VAL A 26 8.66 0.31 1.50
N LEU A 27 7.78 -0.64 1.22
CA LEU A 27 6.37 -0.36 0.92
C LEU A 27 5.70 0.38 2.07
N THR A 28 5.90 -0.06 3.31
CA THR A 28 5.33 0.58 4.49
C THR A 28 5.78 2.03 4.61
N ILE A 29 7.10 2.29 4.47
CA ILE A 29 7.65 3.65 4.54
C ILE A 29 7.11 4.54 3.41
N MET A 30 6.89 4.00 2.22
CA MET A 30 6.37 4.77 1.07
C MET A 30 4.87 5.05 1.16
N ILE A 31 4.09 4.10 1.70
CA ILE A 31 2.63 4.20 1.71
C ILE A 31 2.14 5.00 2.92
N LEU A 32 2.83 4.90 4.05
CA LEU A 32 2.43 5.56 5.29
C LEU A 32 2.25 7.08 5.15
N PRO A 33 3.20 7.85 4.57
CA PRO A 33 3.01 9.28 4.37
C PRO A 33 1.82 9.60 3.46
N TYR A 34 1.56 8.77 2.46
CA TYR A 34 0.41 8.93 1.57
C TYR A 34 -0.91 8.77 2.33
N ILE A 35 -1.07 7.70 3.11
CA ILE A 35 -2.27 7.46 3.92
C ILE A 35 -2.46 8.58 4.93
N VAL A 36 -1.39 9.00 5.61
CA VAL A 36 -1.46 10.10 6.59
C VAL A 36 -1.93 11.38 5.93
N ASN A 37 -1.38 11.76 4.78
CA ASN A 37 -1.73 13.00 4.10
C ASN A 37 -3.20 13.01 3.63
N VAL A 38 -3.67 11.90 3.01
CA VAL A 38 -5.08 11.79 2.58
C VAL A 38 -6.02 11.76 3.78
N SER A 39 -5.64 11.09 4.88
CA SER A 39 -6.43 11.07 6.12
C SER A 39 -6.50 12.45 6.77
N SER A 40 -5.40 13.22 6.75
CA SER A 40 -5.39 14.60 7.24
C SER A 40 -6.35 15.48 6.44
N THR A 41 -6.32 15.37 5.11
CA THR A 41 -7.25 16.09 4.24
C THR A 41 -8.71 15.73 4.55
N ALA A 42 -8.99 14.47 4.86
CA ALA A 42 -10.34 14.04 5.25
C ALA A 42 -10.77 14.61 6.62
N LEU A 43 -9.84 14.75 7.55
CA LEU A 43 -10.08 15.40 8.85
C LEU A 43 -10.33 16.90 8.67
N ASP A 44 -9.54 17.56 7.84
CA ASP A 44 -9.68 19.01 7.57
C ASP A 44 -10.99 19.35 6.83
N ALA A 45 -11.58 18.38 6.16
CA ALA A 45 -12.87 18.52 5.48
C ALA A 45 -14.08 18.40 6.42
N VAL A 46 -13.89 18.04 7.69
CA VAL A 46 -14.97 18.00 8.69
C VAL A 46 -15.47 19.42 8.96
N PRO A 47 -16.79 19.68 8.86
CA PRO A 47 -17.36 21.00 9.17
C PRO A 47 -17.02 21.44 10.59
N LYS A 48 -16.59 22.70 10.74
CA LYS A 48 -16.18 23.26 12.04
C LYS A 48 -17.31 23.32 13.06
N GLU A 49 -18.54 23.34 12.60
CA GLU A 49 -19.76 23.34 13.43
C GLU A 49 -19.81 22.13 14.35
N TYR A 50 -19.25 20.97 13.93
CA TYR A 50 -19.17 19.78 14.79
C TYR A 50 -18.19 20.00 15.96
N GLU A 51 -17.06 20.65 15.71
CA GLU A 51 -16.06 20.94 16.74
C GLU A 51 -16.57 22.02 17.69
N GLU A 52 -17.13 23.09 17.15
CA GLU A 52 -17.67 24.21 17.94
C GLU A 52 -18.83 23.74 18.80
N GLY A 53 -19.74 22.91 18.27
CA GLY A 53 -20.83 22.34 19.04
C GLY A 53 -20.36 21.45 20.20
N SER A 54 -19.34 20.63 19.99
CA SER A 54 -18.75 19.80 21.03
C SER A 54 -18.09 20.63 22.14
N LEU A 55 -17.33 21.66 21.74
CA LEU A 55 -16.68 22.57 22.70
C LEU A 55 -17.71 23.39 23.49
N ALA A 56 -18.81 23.80 22.87
CA ALA A 56 -19.90 24.52 23.55
C ALA A 56 -20.60 23.67 24.64
N LEU A 57 -20.60 22.34 24.45
CA LEU A 57 -21.10 21.38 25.46
C LEU A 57 -20.08 21.10 26.57
N GLY A 58 -18.93 21.76 26.59
CA GLY A 58 -17.91 21.63 27.62
C GLY A 58 -16.88 20.53 27.40
N ALA A 59 -16.84 19.91 26.22
CA ALA A 59 -15.80 18.92 25.90
C ALA A 59 -14.44 19.62 25.74
N THR A 60 -13.37 18.92 26.07
CA THR A 60 -12.01 19.38 25.80
C THR A 60 -11.66 19.23 24.34
N LYS A 61 -10.66 19.98 23.83
CA LYS A 61 -10.18 19.87 22.44
C LYS A 61 -9.78 18.44 22.08
N THR A 62 -9.14 17.73 23.00
CA THR A 62 -8.71 16.35 22.78
C THR A 62 -9.91 15.40 22.66
N GLU A 63 -10.92 15.56 23.51
CA GLU A 63 -12.15 14.77 23.42
C GLU A 63 -12.92 15.06 22.15
N THR A 64 -13.05 16.31 21.76
CA THR A 64 -13.67 16.73 20.49
C THR A 64 -12.96 16.09 19.30
N TYR A 65 -11.63 16.12 19.27
CA TYR A 65 -10.86 15.54 18.19
C TYR A 65 -11.11 14.01 18.06
N PHE A 66 -10.97 13.26 19.15
CA PHE A 66 -11.10 11.80 19.10
C PHE A 66 -12.53 11.29 18.99
N LYS A 67 -13.49 11.97 19.65
CA LYS A 67 -14.88 11.49 19.70
C LYS A 67 -15.77 12.08 18.59
N VAL A 68 -15.44 13.27 18.07
CA VAL A 68 -16.27 13.96 17.09
C VAL A 68 -15.55 14.02 15.73
N SER A 69 -14.42 14.72 15.61
CA SER A 69 -13.77 14.98 14.34
C SER A 69 -13.27 13.68 13.67
N LEU A 70 -12.60 12.80 14.43
CA LEU A 70 -12.13 11.52 13.93
C LEU A 70 -13.29 10.61 13.52
N HIS A 71 -14.40 10.66 14.27
CA HIS A 71 -15.59 9.86 13.96
C HIS A 71 -16.30 10.36 12.70
N ALA A 72 -16.41 11.68 12.55
CA ALA A 72 -16.97 12.29 11.35
C ALA A 72 -16.12 12.03 10.08
N ALA A 73 -14.78 12.01 10.23
CA ALA A 73 -13.86 11.75 9.12
C ALA A 73 -13.64 10.26 8.79
N ARG A 74 -14.27 9.33 9.52
CA ARG A 74 -13.98 7.87 9.42
C ARG A 74 -14.06 7.31 7.99
N SER A 75 -15.03 7.77 7.19
CA SER A 75 -15.21 7.31 5.81
C SER A 75 -14.06 7.78 4.91
N GLY A 76 -13.65 9.04 5.06
CA GLY A 76 -12.50 9.59 4.36
C GLY A 76 -11.19 8.90 4.73
N ILE A 77 -10.98 8.59 6.02
CA ILE A 77 -9.81 7.84 6.50
C ILE A 77 -9.82 6.41 5.94
N ALA A 78 -10.97 5.73 5.94
CA ALA A 78 -11.09 4.41 5.34
C ALA A 78 -10.78 4.43 3.84
N THR A 79 -11.25 5.45 3.12
CA THR A 79 -10.93 5.67 1.71
C THR A 79 -9.42 5.90 1.51
N ALA A 80 -8.74 6.64 2.40
CA ALA A 80 -7.30 6.84 2.36
C ALA A 80 -6.53 5.51 2.47
N VAL A 81 -6.97 4.62 3.36
CA VAL A 81 -6.37 3.29 3.52
C VAL A 81 -6.58 2.43 2.27
N ILE A 82 -7.80 2.43 1.69
CA ILE A 82 -8.10 1.69 0.45
C ILE A 82 -7.22 2.16 -0.70
N GLN A 83 -7.08 3.47 -0.87
CA GLN A 83 -6.20 4.05 -1.89
C GLN A 83 -4.73 3.70 -1.65
N GLY A 84 -4.28 3.70 -0.37
CA GLY A 84 -2.94 3.26 0.01
C GLY A 84 -2.67 1.79 -0.36
N VAL A 85 -3.62 0.90 -0.09
CA VAL A 85 -3.54 -0.52 -0.49
C VAL A 85 -3.48 -0.66 -2.02
N GLY A 86 -4.35 0.06 -2.74
CA GLY A 86 -4.33 0.06 -4.22
C GLY A 86 -2.98 0.48 -4.78
N ARG A 87 -2.36 1.53 -4.20
CA ARG A 87 -1.02 1.98 -4.56
C ARG A 87 0.04 0.93 -4.25
N ALA A 88 -0.04 0.27 -3.09
CA ALA A 88 0.88 -0.80 -2.70
C ALA A 88 0.88 -1.96 -3.70
N LEU A 89 -0.31 -2.38 -4.13
CA LEU A 89 -0.48 -3.49 -5.08
C LEU A 89 0.08 -3.17 -6.48
N GLY A 90 0.14 -1.89 -6.85
CA GLY A 90 0.70 -1.44 -8.13
C GLY A 90 2.20 -1.13 -8.10
N GLU A 91 2.84 -1.11 -6.91
CA GLU A 91 4.25 -0.71 -6.81
C GLU A 91 5.19 -1.78 -7.40
N ALA A 92 6.00 -1.37 -8.36
CA ALA A 92 6.97 -2.25 -9.00
C ALA A 92 8.41 -1.74 -8.85
N MET A 93 8.61 -0.42 -9.03
CA MET A 93 9.95 0.17 -9.13
C MET A 93 10.75 0.06 -7.83
N ALA A 94 10.12 0.35 -6.69
CA ALA A 94 10.79 0.22 -5.41
C ALA A 94 11.02 -1.25 -5.04
N ILE A 95 10.06 -2.11 -5.35
CA ILE A 95 10.13 -3.54 -5.03
C ILE A 95 11.22 -4.25 -5.80
N ILE A 96 11.36 -4.00 -7.13
CA ILE A 96 12.36 -4.68 -7.96
C ILE A 96 13.79 -4.45 -7.43
N MET A 97 13.99 -3.34 -6.79
CA MET A 97 15.30 -2.96 -6.25
C MET A 97 15.60 -3.59 -4.87
N VAL A 98 14.62 -4.12 -4.11
CA VAL A 98 14.79 -4.61 -2.73
C VAL A 98 14.38 -6.05 -2.53
N ALA A 99 13.56 -6.63 -3.43
CA ALA A 99 13.03 -7.97 -3.28
C ALA A 99 13.91 -9.08 -3.87
N GLY A 100 14.96 -8.71 -4.62
CA GLY A 100 15.88 -9.66 -5.27
C GLY A 100 15.37 -10.26 -6.57
N ASN A 101 14.08 -10.13 -6.89
CA ASN A 101 13.44 -10.54 -8.15
C ASN A 101 13.69 -12.01 -8.58
N VAL A 102 13.80 -12.93 -7.62
CA VAL A 102 14.01 -14.37 -7.85
C VAL A 102 12.68 -15.10 -7.68
N ALA A 103 12.35 -15.98 -8.63
CA ALA A 103 11.12 -16.78 -8.59
C ALA A 103 11.26 -17.95 -7.61
N ASN A 104 11.20 -17.66 -6.32
CA ASN A 104 11.21 -18.64 -5.23
C ASN A 104 9.85 -18.68 -4.53
N MET A 105 9.62 -19.73 -3.74
CA MET A 105 8.51 -19.74 -2.78
C MET A 105 8.68 -18.59 -1.79
N PRO A 106 7.58 -17.90 -1.43
CA PRO A 106 7.65 -16.75 -0.52
C PRO A 106 8.21 -17.17 0.84
N ASP A 107 9.37 -16.62 1.18
CA ASP A 107 9.98 -16.71 2.50
C ASP A 107 10.35 -15.29 2.94
N LEU A 108 10.15 -15.00 4.23
CA LEU A 108 10.34 -13.66 4.79
C LEU A 108 11.77 -13.13 4.59
N PHE A 109 12.75 -14.01 4.70
CA PHE A 109 14.17 -13.71 4.54
C PHE A 109 14.72 -14.11 3.18
N GLY A 110 13.88 -14.68 2.31
CA GLY A 110 14.23 -15.06 0.97
C GLY A 110 13.97 -13.96 -0.06
N SER A 111 14.68 -14.05 -1.19
CA SER A 111 14.39 -13.22 -2.37
C SER A 111 13.13 -13.72 -3.06
N VAL A 112 12.25 -12.81 -3.46
CA VAL A 112 10.97 -13.10 -4.09
C VAL A 112 10.76 -12.27 -5.34
N ARG A 113 9.91 -12.78 -6.25
CA ARG A 113 9.44 -12.05 -7.43
C ARG A 113 7.96 -11.74 -7.30
N PHE A 114 7.60 -10.47 -7.45
CA PHE A 114 6.22 -10.03 -7.51
C PHE A 114 5.71 -10.03 -8.96
N LEU A 115 4.40 -10.10 -9.14
CA LEU A 115 3.79 -10.04 -10.48
C LEU A 115 4.09 -8.71 -11.19
N THR A 116 4.06 -7.61 -10.46
CA THR A 116 4.42 -6.27 -10.96
C THR A 116 5.88 -6.20 -11.41
N THR A 117 6.81 -6.75 -10.63
CA THR A 117 8.23 -6.74 -10.96
C THR A 117 8.56 -7.67 -12.12
N ALA A 118 7.85 -8.79 -12.26
CA ALA A 118 8.00 -9.68 -13.41
C ALA A 118 7.67 -8.96 -14.73
N ILE A 119 6.55 -8.22 -14.77
CA ILE A 119 6.16 -7.44 -15.94
C ILE A 119 7.22 -6.39 -16.27
N VAL A 120 7.64 -5.58 -15.27
CA VAL A 120 8.58 -4.47 -15.51
C VAL A 120 9.96 -4.97 -15.91
N SER A 121 10.44 -6.08 -15.34
CA SER A 121 11.77 -6.61 -15.63
C SER A 121 11.85 -7.31 -16.99
N GLU A 122 10.80 -7.99 -17.44
CA GLU A 122 10.85 -8.89 -18.58
C GLU A 122 10.18 -8.33 -19.84
N MET A 123 9.26 -7.35 -19.72
CA MET A 123 8.53 -6.79 -20.87
C MET A 123 9.47 -6.20 -21.93
N SER A 124 10.58 -5.59 -21.53
CA SER A 124 11.55 -4.98 -22.44
C SER A 124 12.33 -6.00 -23.27
N TYR A 125 12.47 -7.22 -22.79
CA TYR A 125 13.20 -8.31 -23.45
C TYR A 125 12.29 -9.27 -24.22
N ALA A 126 10.98 -9.20 -23.99
CA ALA A 126 10.01 -10.08 -24.63
C ALA A 126 9.74 -9.63 -26.09
N SER A 127 10.12 -10.46 -27.05
CA SER A 127 9.92 -10.22 -28.48
C SER A 127 8.44 -10.11 -28.84
N TYR A 128 8.10 -9.28 -29.82
CA TYR A 128 6.74 -9.18 -30.33
C TYR A 128 6.25 -10.53 -30.89
N GLY A 129 5.02 -10.94 -30.52
CA GLY A 129 4.43 -12.19 -30.95
C GLY A 129 5.02 -13.46 -30.28
N SER A 130 5.88 -13.30 -29.28
CA SER A 130 6.37 -14.45 -28.52
C SER A 130 5.38 -14.87 -27.42
N LEU A 131 5.32 -16.18 -27.15
CA LEU A 131 4.54 -16.76 -26.07
C LEU A 131 4.88 -16.12 -24.70
N HIS A 132 6.16 -15.77 -24.52
CA HIS A 132 6.63 -15.08 -23.31
C HIS A 132 5.94 -13.72 -23.14
N ARG A 133 5.83 -12.92 -24.20
CA ARG A 133 5.16 -11.63 -24.17
C ARG A 133 3.65 -11.78 -23.89
N GLU A 134 3.00 -12.76 -24.47
CA GLU A 134 1.59 -13.06 -24.22
C GLU A 134 1.35 -13.48 -22.75
N ALA A 135 2.27 -14.26 -22.18
CA ALA A 135 2.24 -14.62 -20.78
C ALA A 135 2.35 -13.40 -19.85
N LEU A 136 3.22 -12.43 -20.17
CA LEU A 136 3.33 -11.18 -19.39
C LEU A 136 2.06 -10.32 -19.48
N PHE A 137 1.40 -10.26 -20.62
CA PHE A 137 0.09 -9.61 -20.74
C PHE A 137 -0.98 -10.33 -19.92
N SER A 138 -0.95 -11.67 -19.89
CA SER A 138 -1.87 -12.46 -19.07
C SER A 138 -1.65 -12.20 -17.57
N ILE A 139 -0.41 -12.10 -17.12
CA ILE A 139 -0.07 -11.70 -15.73
C ILE A 139 -0.62 -10.29 -15.44
N GLY A 140 -0.47 -9.35 -16.38
CA GLY A 140 -1.01 -8.00 -16.24
C GLY A 140 -2.53 -7.98 -16.11
N LEU A 141 -3.24 -8.78 -16.90
CA LEU A 141 -4.69 -8.93 -16.85
C LEU A 141 -5.14 -9.50 -15.50
N VAL A 142 -4.48 -10.56 -15.03
CA VAL A 142 -4.78 -11.18 -13.72
C VAL A 142 -4.56 -10.17 -12.59
N LEU A 143 -3.44 -9.43 -12.61
CA LEU A 143 -3.14 -8.40 -11.63
C LEU A 143 -4.19 -7.28 -11.65
N PHE A 144 -4.59 -6.82 -12.84
CA PHE A 144 -5.63 -5.80 -13.00
C PHE A 144 -6.96 -6.25 -12.39
N VAL A 145 -7.43 -7.45 -12.76
CA VAL A 145 -8.68 -8.01 -12.20
C VAL A 145 -8.59 -8.15 -10.68
N PHE A 146 -7.46 -8.64 -10.16
CA PHE A 146 -7.23 -8.78 -8.73
C PHE A 146 -7.30 -7.43 -8.00
N ILE A 147 -6.62 -6.39 -8.51
CA ILE A 147 -6.63 -5.04 -7.92
C ILE A 147 -8.05 -4.46 -7.93
N VAL A 148 -8.78 -4.58 -9.05
CA VAL A 148 -10.17 -4.11 -9.15
C VAL A 148 -11.05 -4.83 -8.12
N LEU A 149 -10.92 -6.15 -8.02
CA LEU A 149 -11.70 -6.95 -7.07
C LEU A 149 -11.41 -6.53 -5.61
N VAL A 150 -10.14 -6.40 -5.24
CA VAL A 150 -9.75 -5.94 -3.89
C VAL A 150 -10.33 -4.56 -3.60
N ASN A 151 -10.21 -3.60 -4.53
CA ASN A 151 -10.76 -2.26 -4.34
C ASN A 151 -12.28 -2.26 -4.20
N VAL A 152 -13.00 -3.05 -5.01
CA VAL A 152 -14.46 -3.18 -4.91
C VAL A 152 -14.86 -3.77 -3.55
N VAL A 153 -14.21 -4.85 -3.13
CA VAL A 153 -14.49 -5.49 -1.83
C VAL A 153 -14.24 -4.53 -0.68
N LEU A 154 -13.10 -3.84 -0.67
CA LEU A 154 -12.78 -2.86 0.37
C LEU A 154 -13.78 -1.71 0.41
N ASN A 155 -14.17 -1.17 -0.74
CA ASN A 155 -15.19 -0.12 -0.82
C ASN A 155 -16.57 -0.59 -0.29
N LEU A 156 -16.99 -1.80 -0.63
CA LEU A 156 -18.24 -2.36 -0.15
C LEU A 156 -18.26 -2.55 1.37
N ILE A 157 -17.14 -3.03 1.94
CA ILE A 157 -16.99 -3.20 3.39
C ILE A 157 -17.04 -1.85 4.11
N THR A 158 -16.41 -0.83 3.54
CA THR A 158 -16.38 0.52 4.13
C THR A 158 -17.76 1.16 4.09
N ARG A 159 -18.46 1.12 2.97
CA ARG A 159 -19.82 1.67 2.86
C ARG A 159 -20.81 1.01 3.82
N ARG A 160 -20.74 -0.30 3.99
CA ARG A 160 -21.64 -1.05 4.89
C ARG A 160 -21.46 -0.70 6.37
N LYS A 161 -20.36 -0.08 6.76
CA LYS A 161 -20.13 0.38 8.14
C LYS A 161 -20.61 1.81 8.38
N GLU A 162 -21.08 2.50 7.35
CA GLU A 162 -21.60 3.87 7.41
C GLU A 162 -23.12 3.89 7.64
N ASP A 163 -23.83 2.82 7.22
CA ASP A 163 -25.23 2.56 7.51
C ASP A 163 -25.38 1.89 8.89
#